data_08b8cffab947574437a614f26009c70e
#
_entry.id   08b8cffab947574437a614f26009c70e
#
_cell.length_a   1.000
_cell.length_b   1.000
_cell.length_c   1.000
_cell.angle_alpha   90.00
_cell.angle_beta   90.00
_cell.angle_gamma   90.00
#
_symmetry.space_group_name_H-M   'P 1'
#
loop_
_entity.id
_entity.type
_entity.pdbx_description
1 polymer ?
#
loop_
_entity_poly.entity_id
_entity_poly.type
_entity_poly.pdbx_seq_one_letter_code
_entity_poly.pdbx_strand_id
1 'polypeptide(L)'
;MEFGNLYLTSKLKTIADADLKSNMLNHAYLLFGQDEIYLNYLAKQFAKHVLCKNNICGVCPTCKKIEKGVHADVLCYPKTDDKNIVVEDVNEIVEKAYVYPMEESKKIFILNNFDLATVQAQNKLLKTLEEPPKTSMFVLTSTNPSNILNTIKSRTKQVSVPLLEDKQIETFILNNSTLKLREVAPFVASSQGNLTKAKKIVDDPDFVKIKQLCLQIVLELNKSGDILKYSSKILSFKGRVTEVFDELSLVLLDCLYCKLNLLERVSNNQNINEFLSSNFSVKSLKLVYEELLNSQDKLKNNCNVNVVVDNFLITMLEVKHKWK
;
A
#
# COMPACT_ATOMS: atom_id res chain seq x y z
N MET A 1 -13.86 -7.14 -5.38
CA MET A 1 -13.42 -6.71 -4.04
C MET A 1 -14.44 -5.77 -3.45
N GLU A 2 -14.84 -6.02 -2.21
CA GLU A 2 -15.74 -5.15 -1.47
C GLU A 2 -14.94 -4.21 -0.56
N PHE A 3 -15.05 -2.91 -0.80
CA PHE A 3 -14.32 -1.86 -0.06
C PHE A 3 -15.18 -1.15 1.00
N GLY A 4 -16.45 -1.57 1.16
CA GLY A 4 -17.35 -0.94 2.11
C GLY A 4 -17.46 0.59 1.90
N ASN A 5 -17.42 1.33 3.01
CA ASN A 5 -17.59 2.79 3.01
C ASN A 5 -16.27 3.58 2.97
N LEU A 6 -15.15 2.99 2.55
CA LEU A 6 -13.82 3.62 2.60
C LEU A 6 -13.75 4.96 1.86
N TYR A 7 -14.46 5.11 0.73
CA TYR A 7 -14.50 6.38 0.03
C TYR A 7 -15.25 7.46 0.83
N LEU A 8 -16.35 7.11 1.48
CA LEU A 8 -17.19 8.07 2.20
C LEU A 8 -16.49 8.74 3.38
N THR A 9 -15.51 8.07 3.97
CA THR A 9 -14.67 8.56 5.07
C THR A 9 -13.35 9.18 4.60
N SER A 10 -13.07 9.14 3.28
CA SER A 10 -11.80 9.60 2.73
C SER A 10 -11.70 11.13 2.63
N LYS A 11 -10.46 11.63 2.75
CA LYS A 11 -10.13 13.03 2.48
C LYS A 11 -10.51 13.45 1.05
N LEU A 12 -10.39 12.53 0.08
CA LEU A 12 -10.74 12.79 -1.31
C LEU A 12 -12.22 13.13 -1.47
N LYS A 13 -13.12 12.44 -0.76
CA LYS A 13 -14.55 12.75 -0.79
C LYS A 13 -14.82 14.15 -0.27
N THR A 14 -14.21 14.55 0.83
CA THR A 14 -14.38 15.92 1.39
C THR A 14 -13.94 17.00 0.39
N ILE A 15 -12.81 16.76 -0.30
CA ILE A 15 -12.31 17.67 -1.34
C ILE A 15 -13.28 17.69 -2.53
N ALA A 16 -13.74 16.54 -2.99
CA ALA A 16 -14.67 16.43 -4.10
C ALA A 16 -16.02 17.14 -3.81
N ASP A 17 -16.56 16.96 -2.62
CA ASP A 17 -17.78 17.67 -2.17
C ASP A 17 -17.61 19.20 -2.19
N ALA A 18 -16.48 19.71 -1.73
CA ALA A 18 -16.18 21.13 -1.73
C ALA A 18 -16.03 21.68 -3.17
N ASP A 19 -15.33 20.97 -4.04
CA ASP A 19 -15.10 21.36 -5.43
C ASP A 19 -16.40 21.31 -6.26
N LEU A 20 -17.26 20.32 -6.03
CA LEU A 20 -18.57 20.21 -6.67
C LEU A 20 -19.52 21.33 -6.21
N LYS A 21 -19.57 21.59 -4.90
CA LYS A 21 -20.44 22.66 -4.34
C LYS A 21 -20.05 24.06 -4.82
N SER A 22 -18.74 24.31 -4.97
CA SER A 22 -18.23 25.58 -5.48
C SER A 22 -18.24 25.69 -7.00
N ASN A 23 -18.61 24.62 -7.71
CA ASN A 23 -18.50 24.49 -9.16
C ASN A 23 -17.06 24.74 -9.69
N MET A 24 -16.05 24.41 -8.86
CA MET A 24 -14.62 24.63 -9.13
C MET A 24 -13.84 23.30 -9.27
N LEU A 25 -14.44 22.32 -9.96
CA LEU A 25 -13.73 21.07 -10.25
C LEU A 25 -12.48 21.34 -11.09
N ASN A 26 -11.33 20.90 -10.57
CA ASN A 26 -10.10 20.96 -11.34
C ASN A 26 -10.13 19.98 -12.51
N HIS A 27 -9.44 20.33 -13.57
CA HIS A 27 -9.27 19.46 -14.75
C HIS A 27 -8.38 18.26 -14.49
N ALA A 28 -7.50 18.31 -13.47
CA ALA A 28 -6.60 17.22 -13.14
C ALA A 28 -6.36 17.08 -11.62
N TYR A 29 -6.39 15.84 -11.13
CA TYR A 29 -6.09 15.46 -9.74
C TYR A 29 -4.96 14.44 -9.73
N LEU A 30 -4.03 14.58 -8.80
CA LEU A 30 -2.99 13.60 -8.49
C LEU A 30 -3.23 13.04 -7.10
N LEU A 31 -3.68 11.79 -7.04
CA LEU A 31 -3.85 11.03 -5.80
C LEU A 31 -2.55 10.29 -5.51
N PHE A 32 -1.94 10.53 -4.37
CA PHE A 32 -0.69 9.87 -4.02
C PHE A 32 -0.68 9.35 -2.59
N GLY A 33 -0.08 8.17 -2.40
CA GLY A 33 -0.01 7.46 -1.11
C GLY A 33 0.76 6.17 -1.26
N GLN A 34 0.78 5.34 -0.22
CA GLN A 34 1.56 4.10 -0.20
C GLN A 34 0.77 2.85 -0.63
N ASP A 35 -0.51 2.98 -0.95
CA ASP A 35 -1.42 1.86 -1.20
C ASP A 35 -2.03 1.93 -2.61
N GLU A 36 -1.49 1.12 -3.52
CA GLU A 36 -1.91 1.06 -4.92
C GLU A 36 -3.40 0.70 -5.06
N ILE A 37 -3.85 -0.36 -4.37
CA ILE A 37 -5.24 -0.83 -4.45
C ILE A 37 -6.20 0.25 -3.97
N TYR A 38 -5.86 0.90 -2.85
CA TYR A 38 -6.71 1.95 -2.30
C TYR A 38 -6.76 3.19 -3.19
N LEU A 39 -5.61 3.63 -3.74
CA LEU A 39 -5.56 4.75 -4.69
C LEU A 39 -6.42 4.50 -5.93
N ASN A 40 -6.30 3.32 -6.54
CA ASN A 40 -7.07 2.95 -7.73
C ASN A 40 -8.58 2.82 -7.44
N TYR A 41 -8.93 2.32 -6.26
CA TYR A 41 -10.31 2.33 -5.78
C TYR A 41 -10.84 3.77 -5.64
N LEU A 42 -10.10 4.64 -4.97
CA LEU A 42 -10.49 6.05 -4.76
C LEU A 42 -10.68 6.79 -6.09
N ALA A 43 -9.82 6.58 -7.07
CA ALA A 43 -9.94 7.19 -8.40
C ALA A 43 -11.25 6.80 -9.09
N LYS A 44 -11.65 5.52 -9.03
CA LYS A 44 -12.93 5.04 -9.55
C LYS A 44 -14.13 5.63 -8.78
N GLN A 45 -14.06 5.69 -7.46
CA GLN A 45 -15.14 6.29 -6.66
C GLN A 45 -15.25 7.79 -6.90
N PHE A 46 -14.13 8.49 -7.11
CA PHE A 46 -14.14 9.90 -7.49
C PHE A 46 -14.83 10.12 -8.85
N ALA A 47 -14.56 9.27 -9.84
CA ALA A 47 -15.28 9.32 -11.12
C ALA A 47 -16.78 9.11 -10.94
N LYS A 48 -17.22 8.14 -10.11
CA LYS A 48 -18.64 7.98 -9.77
C LYS A 48 -19.21 9.20 -9.07
N HIS A 49 -18.46 9.84 -8.19
CA HIS A 49 -18.90 11.02 -7.46
C HIS A 49 -19.15 12.22 -8.39
N VAL A 50 -18.29 12.39 -9.40
CA VAL A 50 -18.43 13.47 -10.39
C VAL A 50 -19.59 13.23 -11.35
N LEU A 51 -19.83 11.98 -11.77
CA LEU A 51 -20.80 11.66 -12.82
C LEU A 51 -22.17 11.20 -12.31
N CYS A 52 -22.23 10.61 -11.12
CA CYS A 52 -23.50 10.09 -10.58
C CYS A 52 -24.40 11.21 -10.04
N LYS A 53 -25.55 11.41 -10.66
CA LYS A 53 -26.56 12.41 -10.23
C LYS A 53 -27.08 12.19 -8.81
N ASN A 54 -26.99 10.96 -8.28
CA ASN A 54 -27.50 10.56 -6.97
C ASN A 54 -26.36 10.30 -5.94
N ASN A 55 -25.25 11.03 -6.06
CA ASN A 55 -24.14 10.99 -5.10
C ASN A 55 -23.62 9.57 -4.80
N ILE A 56 -23.01 8.92 -5.77
CA ILE A 56 -22.40 7.57 -5.66
C ILE A 56 -23.41 6.52 -5.19
N CYS A 57 -24.59 6.50 -5.80
CA CYS A 57 -25.65 5.58 -5.34
C CYS A 57 -25.32 4.08 -5.53
N GLY A 58 -24.31 3.72 -6.33
CA GLY A 58 -23.90 2.32 -6.58
C GLY A 58 -24.85 1.51 -7.46
N VAL A 59 -26.11 1.95 -7.64
CA VAL A 59 -27.19 1.17 -8.30
C VAL A 59 -27.55 1.67 -9.70
N CYS A 60 -27.28 2.95 -10.02
CA CYS A 60 -27.60 3.52 -11.34
C CYS A 60 -26.71 2.94 -12.46
N PRO A 61 -27.12 3.06 -13.73
CA PRO A 61 -26.34 2.55 -14.86
C PRO A 61 -24.91 3.10 -14.89
N THR A 62 -24.73 4.40 -14.67
CA THR A 62 -23.41 5.07 -14.60
C THR A 62 -22.49 4.42 -13.56
N CYS A 63 -22.96 4.26 -12.32
CA CYS A 63 -22.16 3.62 -11.25
C CYS A 63 -21.82 2.17 -11.58
N LYS A 64 -22.77 1.40 -12.13
CA LYS A 64 -22.56 0.00 -12.51
C LYS A 64 -21.57 -0.15 -13.67
N LYS A 65 -21.67 0.72 -14.70
CA LYS A 65 -20.73 0.71 -15.82
C LYS A 65 -19.30 1.08 -15.40
N ILE A 66 -19.14 2.10 -14.52
CA ILE A 66 -17.84 2.49 -13.99
C ILE A 66 -17.23 1.35 -13.17
N GLU A 67 -18.02 0.70 -12.31
CA GLU A 67 -17.53 -0.44 -11.51
C GLU A 67 -17.01 -1.57 -12.40
N LYS A 68 -17.73 -1.89 -13.45
CA LYS A 68 -17.35 -2.92 -14.43
C LYS A 68 -16.23 -2.49 -15.40
N GLY A 69 -15.82 -1.21 -15.39
CA GLY A 69 -14.80 -0.68 -16.31
C GLY A 69 -15.26 -0.57 -17.77
N VAL A 70 -16.58 -0.50 -18.03
CA VAL A 70 -17.17 -0.46 -19.38
C VAL A 70 -17.92 0.84 -19.68
N HIS A 71 -17.67 1.90 -18.92
CA HIS A 71 -18.32 3.20 -19.14
C HIS A 71 -17.66 3.95 -20.31
N ALA A 72 -18.46 4.45 -21.27
CA ALA A 72 -17.94 5.12 -22.48
C ALA A 72 -17.10 6.38 -22.17
N ASP A 73 -17.47 7.12 -21.10
CA ASP A 73 -16.82 8.37 -20.71
C ASP A 73 -15.90 8.25 -19.49
N VAL A 74 -15.61 7.01 -19.01
CA VAL A 74 -14.60 6.77 -17.97
C VAL A 74 -13.60 5.76 -18.47
N LEU A 75 -12.42 6.23 -18.80
CA LEU A 75 -11.35 5.46 -19.42
C LEU A 75 -10.22 5.23 -18.42
N CYS A 76 -9.92 3.97 -18.14
CA CYS A 76 -8.84 3.58 -17.22
C CYS A 76 -7.61 3.13 -18.02
N TYR A 77 -6.44 3.57 -17.61
CA TYR A 77 -5.15 3.18 -18.16
C TYR A 77 -4.20 2.73 -17.03
N PRO A 78 -3.26 1.81 -17.30
CA PRO A 78 -3.11 1.07 -18.56
C PRO A 78 -4.32 0.16 -18.83
N LYS A 79 -4.55 -0.16 -20.12
CA LYS A 79 -5.64 -1.06 -20.55
C LYS A 79 -5.29 -2.54 -20.41
N THR A 80 -4.01 -2.84 -20.40
CA THR A 80 -3.45 -4.18 -20.24
C THR A 80 -3.07 -4.42 -18.79
N ASP A 81 -2.80 -5.67 -18.42
CA ASP A 81 -2.28 -6.04 -17.10
C ASP A 81 -0.84 -5.51 -16.85
N ASP A 82 -0.19 -4.97 -17.89
CA ASP A 82 1.05 -4.23 -17.74
C ASP A 82 0.81 -2.98 -16.90
N LYS A 83 1.62 -2.81 -15.86
CA LYS A 83 1.44 -1.69 -14.91
C LYS A 83 1.89 -0.33 -15.47
N ASN A 84 2.55 -0.30 -16.61
CA ASN A 84 3.22 0.89 -17.16
C ASN A 84 2.37 1.54 -18.23
N ILE A 85 2.10 2.84 -18.08
CA ILE A 85 1.52 3.68 -19.12
C ILE A 85 2.64 4.04 -20.11
N VAL A 86 2.45 3.65 -21.36
CA VAL A 86 3.40 3.90 -22.45
C VAL A 86 2.99 5.10 -23.30
N VAL A 87 3.85 5.52 -24.23
CA VAL A 87 3.61 6.68 -25.10
C VAL A 87 2.37 6.50 -25.97
N GLU A 88 2.11 5.27 -26.41
CA GLU A 88 0.95 4.88 -27.22
C GLU A 88 -0.36 5.10 -26.45
N ASP A 89 -0.40 4.73 -25.17
CA ASP A 89 -1.55 5.00 -24.30
C ASP A 89 -1.82 6.50 -24.19
N VAL A 90 -0.76 7.30 -24.01
CA VAL A 90 -0.90 8.76 -23.92
C VAL A 90 -1.36 9.37 -25.23
N ASN A 91 -0.94 8.83 -26.39
CA ASN A 91 -1.46 9.27 -27.69
C ASN A 91 -2.98 9.08 -27.74
N GLU A 92 -3.46 7.90 -27.37
CA GLU A 92 -4.88 7.61 -27.35
C GLU A 92 -5.64 8.51 -26.35
N ILE A 93 -5.06 8.73 -25.16
CA ILE A 93 -5.63 9.63 -24.15
C ILE A 93 -5.79 11.03 -24.70
N VAL A 94 -4.74 11.58 -25.33
CA VAL A 94 -4.76 12.93 -25.93
C VAL A 94 -5.83 13.03 -27.03
N GLU A 95 -5.87 12.08 -27.96
CA GLU A 95 -6.90 12.08 -29.01
C GLU A 95 -8.32 12.04 -28.44
N LYS A 96 -8.57 11.13 -27.49
CA LYS A 96 -9.89 10.96 -26.88
C LYS A 96 -10.28 12.12 -25.96
N ALA A 97 -9.33 12.87 -25.43
CA ALA A 97 -9.62 14.03 -24.59
C ALA A 97 -10.35 15.15 -25.34
N TYR A 98 -10.08 15.30 -26.63
CA TYR A 98 -10.73 16.31 -27.47
C TYR A 98 -12.07 15.84 -28.06
N VAL A 99 -12.45 14.56 -27.87
CA VAL A 99 -13.74 14.02 -28.31
C VAL A 99 -14.78 14.28 -27.22
N TYR A 100 -15.94 14.84 -27.58
CA TYR A 100 -17.04 15.09 -26.64
C TYR A 100 -17.48 13.80 -25.91
N PRO A 101 -17.92 13.92 -24.65
CA PRO A 101 -18.52 12.82 -23.91
C PRO A 101 -19.77 12.26 -24.63
N MET A 102 -20.01 10.96 -24.48
CA MET A 102 -21.13 10.28 -25.15
C MET A 102 -22.38 10.15 -24.26
N GLU A 103 -22.19 9.90 -22.98
CA GLU A 103 -23.28 9.59 -22.03
C GLU A 103 -23.39 10.65 -20.92
N GLU A 104 -22.28 11.29 -20.54
CA GLU A 104 -22.20 12.16 -19.38
C GLU A 104 -21.74 13.60 -19.70
N SER A 105 -21.70 14.47 -18.72
CA SER A 105 -21.25 15.87 -18.91
C SER A 105 -19.74 16.01 -19.01
N LYS A 106 -18.99 15.02 -18.55
CA LYS A 106 -17.52 14.99 -18.56
C LYS A 106 -16.98 13.61 -18.94
N LYS A 107 -15.82 13.62 -19.59
CA LYS A 107 -15.01 12.43 -19.85
C LYS A 107 -13.88 12.37 -18.85
N ILE A 108 -13.74 11.27 -18.14
CA ILE A 108 -12.75 11.10 -17.06
C ILE A 108 -11.72 10.06 -17.49
N PHE A 109 -10.44 10.44 -17.42
CA PHE A 109 -9.29 9.58 -17.68
C PHE A 109 -8.66 9.22 -16.33
N ILE A 110 -8.68 7.93 -15.96
CA ILE A 110 -8.03 7.42 -14.78
C ILE A 110 -6.70 6.81 -15.22
N LEU A 111 -5.58 7.40 -14.75
CA LEU A 111 -4.23 6.99 -15.09
C LEU A 111 -3.60 6.35 -13.84
N ASN A 112 -3.74 5.02 -13.76
CA ASN A 112 -3.26 4.27 -12.60
C ASN A 112 -1.73 4.13 -12.64
N ASN A 113 -1.09 4.21 -11.46
CA ASN A 113 0.36 4.03 -11.29
C ASN A 113 1.17 4.92 -12.24
N PHE A 114 0.79 6.19 -12.34
CA PHE A 114 1.39 7.12 -13.29
C PHE A 114 2.87 7.40 -13.02
N ASP A 115 3.35 7.13 -11.81
CA ASP A 115 4.77 7.12 -11.43
C ASP A 115 5.61 6.06 -12.17
N LEU A 116 4.99 5.05 -12.76
CA LEU A 116 5.64 4.04 -13.60
C LEU A 116 5.67 4.44 -15.09
N ALA A 117 4.98 5.52 -15.48
CA ALA A 117 5.00 6.03 -16.85
C ALA A 117 6.39 6.55 -17.23
N THR A 118 6.82 6.27 -18.46
CA THR A 118 8.10 6.78 -18.95
C THR A 118 8.12 8.30 -18.98
N VAL A 119 9.30 8.91 -18.86
CA VAL A 119 9.46 10.38 -18.93
C VAL A 119 8.89 10.92 -20.26
N GLN A 120 9.02 10.18 -21.35
CA GLN A 120 8.45 10.54 -22.64
C GLN A 120 6.93 10.57 -22.62
N ALA A 121 6.28 9.57 -22.02
CA ALA A 121 4.84 9.52 -21.84
C ALA A 121 4.35 10.68 -20.95
N GLN A 122 5.04 10.94 -19.85
CA GLN A 122 4.73 12.07 -18.97
C GLN A 122 4.82 13.42 -19.70
N ASN A 123 5.91 13.65 -20.45
CA ASN A 123 6.09 14.90 -21.21
C ASN A 123 5.01 15.10 -22.28
N LYS A 124 4.56 14.01 -22.93
CA LYS A 124 3.53 14.08 -23.95
C LYS A 124 2.16 14.51 -23.41
N LEU A 125 1.84 14.15 -22.16
CA LEU A 125 0.60 14.55 -21.51
C LEU A 125 0.57 16.04 -21.11
N LEU A 126 1.74 16.69 -20.96
CA LEU A 126 1.86 18.06 -20.43
C LEU A 126 1.01 19.06 -21.21
N LYS A 127 1.05 19.04 -22.54
CA LYS A 127 0.29 19.99 -23.38
C LYS A 127 -1.22 19.90 -23.10
N THR A 128 -1.75 18.68 -22.93
CA THR A 128 -3.16 18.47 -22.64
C THR A 128 -3.54 18.88 -21.21
N LEU A 129 -2.59 18.80 -20.26
CA LEU A 129 -2.79 19.29 -18.90
C LEU A 129 -2.65 20.82 -18.82
N GLU A 130 -1.92 21.47 -19.71
CA GLU A 130 -1.81 22.94 -19.81
C GLU A 130 -3.06 23.56 -20.40
N GLU A 131 -3.57 22.98 -21.48
CA GLU A 131 -4.75 23.46 -22.21
C GLU A 131 -5.82 22.36 -22.26
N PRO A 132 -6.42 22.00 -21.11
CA PRO A 132 -7.34 20.88 -21.02
C PRO A 132 -8.67 21.20 -21.72
N PRO A 133 -9.23 20.25 -22.50
CA PRO A 133 -10.60 20.37 -22.98
C PRO A 133 -11.58 20.53 -21.83
N LYS A 134 -12.54 21.45 -21.92
CA LYS A 134 -13.49 21.78 -20.85
C LYS A 134 -14.31 20.57 -20.36
N THR A 135 -14.50 19.60 -21.21
CA THR A 135 -15.25 18.36 -20.93
C THR A 135 -14.40 17.23 -20.39
N SER A 136 -13.07 17.37 -20.39
CA SER A 136 -12.16 16.31 -19.97
C SER A 136 -11.61 16.53 -18.56
N MET A 137 -11.42 15.43 -17.82
CA MET A 137 -10.85 15.43 -16.47
C MET A 137 -9.85 14.27 -16.35
N PHE A 138 -8.75 14.52 -15.65
CA PHE A 138 -7.69 13.54 -15.45
C PHE A 138 -7.54 13.20 -13.97
N VAL A 139 -7.49 11.92 -13.63
CA VAL A 139 -7.22 11.43 -12.27
C VAL A 139 -6.02 10.52 -12.33
N LEU A 140 -4.89 11.00 -11.84
CA LEU A 140 -3.63 10.28 -11.79
C LEU A 140 -3.47 9.63 -10.42
N THR A 141 -3.01 8.38 -10.35
CA THR A 141 -2.60 7.75 -9.09
C THR A 141 -1.11 7.49 -9.06
N SER A 142 -0.50 7.55 -7.87
CA SER A 142 0.93 7.33 -7.70
C SER A 142 1.26 6.79 -6.32
N THR A 143 2.07 5.74 -6.26
CA THR A 143 2.67 5.26 -5.01
C THR A 143 4.03 5.91 -4.72
N ASN A 144 4.68 6.46 -5.74
CA ASN A 144 5.94 7.18 -5.62
C ASN A 144 5.91 8.52 -6.38
N PRO A 145 5.42 9.60 -5.75
CA PRO A 145 5.29 10.90 -6.41
C PRO A 145 6.64 11.52 -6.82
N SER A 146 7.78 11.01 -6.34
CA SER A 146 9.11 11.47 -6.76
C SER A 146 9.39 11.18 -8.24
N ASN A 147 8.79 10.12 -8.78
CA ASN A 147 8.94 9.72 -10.18
C ASN A 147 8.05 10.52 -11.13
N ILE A 148 7.17 11.40 -10.60
CA ILE A 148 6.33 12.26 -11.42
C ILE A 148 7.01 13.60 -11.63
N LEU A 149 7.03 14.08 -12.88
CA LEU A 149 7.62 15.35 -13.26
C LEU A 149 7.00 16.53 -12.48
N ASN A 150 7.81 17.46 -12.03
CA ASN A 150 7.34 18.64 -11.31
C ASN A 150 6.38 19.50 -12.14
N THR A 151 6.55 19.49 -13.46
CA THR A 151 5.65 20.15 -14.42
C THR A 151 4.25 19.56 -14.44
N ILE A 152 4.06 18.26 -14.18
CA ILE A 152 2.76 17.64 -14.00
C ILE A 152 2.18 17.97 -12.62
N LYS A 153 3.01 17.87 -11.58
CA LYS A 153 2.57 18.18 -10.20
C LYS A 153 2.02 19.60 -10.07
N SER A 154 2.65 20.57 -10.75
CA SER A 154 2.19 21.98 -10.71
C SER A 154 0.87 22.24 -11.42
N ARG A 155 0.43 21.33 -12.31
CA ARG A 155 -0.81 21.42 -13.09
C ARG A 155 -1.93 20.53 -12.55
N THR A 156 -1.67 19.79 -11.47
CA THR A 156 -2.62 18.87 -10.85
C THR A 156 -2.95 19.31 -9.44
N LYS A 157 -4.20 19.12 -9.03
CA LYS A 157 -4.57 19.24 -7.62
C LYS A 157 -4.09 18.00 -6.88
N GLN A 158 -3.07 18.17 -6.05
CA GLN A 158 -2.43 17.09 -5.33
C GLN A 158 -3.25 16.72 -4.08
N VAL A 159 -3.57 15.43 -3.93
CA VAL A 159 -4.30 14.88 -2.79
C VAL A 159 -3.51 13.73 -2.18
N SER A 160 -2.96 13.97 -0.99
CA SER A 160 -2.31 12.91 -0.20
C SER A 160 -3.36 12.00 0.41
N VAL A 161 -3.20 10.70 0.17
CA VAL A 161 -4.06 9.63 0.68
C VAL A 161 -3.31 8.91 1.81
N PRO A 162 -3.78 8.99 3.05
CA PRO A 162 -3.16 8.29 4.18
C PRO A 162 -3.44 6.79 4.09
N LEU A 163 -2.68 6.01 4.85
CA LEU A 163 -2.97 4.61 5.12
C LEU A 163 -4.29 4.49 5.89
N LEU A 164 -4.89 3.32 5.82
CA LEU A 164 -6.15 3.01 6.49
C LEU A 164 -5.95 2.67 7.95
N GLU A 165 -7.01 2.87 8.74
CA GLU A 165 -7.06 2.40 10.13
C GLU A 165 -7.24 0.87 10.20
N ASP A 166 -6.79 0.25 11.29
CA ASP A 166 -6.87 -1.20 11.49
C ASP A 166 -8.29 -1.75 11.32
N LYS A 167 -9.31 -1.04 11.82
CA LYS A 167 -10.74 -1.41 11.66
C LYS A 167 -11.19 -1.45 10.20
N GLN A 168 -10.65 -0.56 9.38
CA GLN A 168 -10.96 -0.50 7.95
C GLN A 168 -10.33 -1.68 7.21
N ILE A 169 -9.08 -2.00 7.54
CA ILE A 169 -8.37 -3.19 7.02
C ILE A 169 -9.07 -4.47 7.48
N GLU A 170 -9.44 -4.57 8.76
CA GLU A 170 -10.18 -5.72 9.30
C GLU A 170 -11.47 -5.97 8.50
N THR A 171 -12.28 -4.93 8.33
CA THR A 171 -13.51 -4.99 7.53
C THR A 171 -13.24 -5.43 6.09
N PHE A 172 -12.18 -4.90 5.47
CA PHE A 172 -11.79 -5.28 4.11
C PHE A 172 -11.40 -6.75 4.03
N ILE A 173 -10.59 -7.26 4.94
CA ILE A 173 -10.17 -8.67 4.96
C ILE A 173 -11.37 -9.59 5.15
N LEU A 174 -12.25 -9.30 6.11
CA LEU A 174 -13.46 -10.09 6.39
C LEU A 174 -14.40 -10.16 5.18
N ASN A 175 -14.56 -9.07 4.44
CA ASN A 175 -15.42 -9.02 3.27
C ASN A 175 -14.82 -9.73 2.04
N ASN A 176 -13.50 -9.91 2.01
CA ASN A 176 -12.79 -10.40 0.82
C ASN A 176 -12.03 -11.72 1.05
N SER A 177 -12.17 -12.34 2.21
CA SER A 177 -11.55 -13.64 2.53
C SER A 177 -12.54 -14.56 3.28
N THR A 178 -12.13 -15.80 3.48
CA THR A 178 -12.87 -16.79 4.29
C THR A 178 -12.45 -16.77 5.77
N LEU A 179 -11.57 -15.86 6.17
CA LEU A 179 -11.06 -15.76 7.53
C LEU A 179 -12.15 -15.31 8.50
N LYS A 180 -12.09 -15.84 9.72
CA LYS A 180 -12.99 -15.43 10.81
C LYS A 180 -12.36 -14.27 11.60
N LEU A 181 -13.20 -13.50 12.29
CA LEU A 181 -12.77 -12.35 13.09
C LEU A 181 -11.59 -12.66 14.04
N ARG A 182 -11.54 -13.87 14.62
CA ARG A 182 -10.47 -14.32 15.52
C ARG A 182 -9.13 -14.56 14.82
N GLU A 183 -9.14 -14.74 13.50
CA GLU A 183 -7.98 -15.09 12.68
C GLU A 183 -7.39 -13.86 11.98
N VAL A 184 -8.14 -12.75 11.92
CA VAL A 184 -7.78 -11.59 11.11
C VAL A 184 -6.70 -10.70 11.73
N ALA A 185 -6.63 -10.63 13.06
CA ALA A 185 -5.72 -9.71 13.76
C ALA A 185 -4.24 -9.78 13.30
N PRO A 186 -3.62 -10.96 13.08
CA PRO A 186 -2.26 -11.04 12.56
C PRO A 186 -2.07 -10.40 11.18
N PHE A 187 -3.08 -10.50 10.30
CA PHE A 187 -3.06 -9.95 8.95
C PHE A 187 -3.23 -8.42 8.96
N VAL A 188 -4.13 -7.93 9.81
CA VAL A 188 -4.33 -6.49 10.03
C VAL A 188 -3.01 -5.86 10.50
N ALA A 189 -2.41 -6.41 11.54
CA ALA A 189 -1.15 -5.92 12.08
C ALA A 189 -0.03 -5.87 11.03
N SER A 190 0.16 -6.95 10.28
CA SER A 190 1.22 -7.05 9.27
C SER A 190 0.95 -6.18 8.04
N SER A 191 -0.31 -5.82 7.77
CA SER A 191 -0.67 -4.93 6.66
C SER A 191 -0.26 -3.47 6.89
N GLN A 192 -0.19 -3.03 8.15
CA GLN A 192 0.13 -1.65 8.55
C GLN A 192 -0.76 -0.60 7.86
N GLY A 193 -2.05 -0.87 7.72
CA GLY A 193 -3.00 0.03 7.06
C GLY A 193 -2.96 0.04 5.53
N ASN A 194 -2.21 -0.88 4.91
CA ASN A 194 -2.06 -0.98 3.46
C ASN A 194 -2.86 -2.15 2.90
N LEU A 195 -3.91 -1.88 2.08
CA LEU A 195 -4.77 -2.89 1.47
C LEU A 195 -4.03 -3.78 0.48
N THR A 196 -3.08 -3.22 -0.28
CA THR A 196 -2.26 -3.98 -1.24
C THR A 196 -1.46 -5.05 -0.49
N LYS A 197 -0.85 -4.66 0.64
CA LYS A 197 -0.13 -5.58 1.52
C LYS A 197 -1.09 -6.57 2.19
N ALA A 198 -2.24 -6.09 2.72
CA ALA A 198 -3.25 -6.94 3.34
C ALA A 198 -3.72 -8.05 2.40
N LYS A 199 -4.05 -7.70 1.16
CA LYS A 199 -4.46 -8.68 0.16
C LYS A 199 -3.36 -9.70 -0.12
N LYS A 200 -2.12 -9.21 -0.36
CA LYS A 200 -0.97 -10.08 -0.65
C LYS A 200 -0.75 -11.13 0.44
N ILE A 201 -0.78 -10.71 1.72
CA ILE A 201 -0.53 -11.62 2.85
C ILE A 201 -1.70 -12.56 3.15
N VAL A 202 -2.94 -12.15 2.87
CA VAL A 202 -4.13 -13.02 3.02
C VAL A 202 -4.14 -14.13 1.97
N ASP A 203 -3.72 -13.83 0.75
CA ASP A 203 -3.62 -14.80 -0.35
C ASP A 203 -2.35 -15.68 -0.26
N ASP A 204 -1.46 -15.41 0.70
CA ASP A 204 -0.18 -16.10 0.85
C ASP A 204 -0.26 -17.30 1.81
N PRO A 205 -0.09 -18.54 1.33
CA PRO A 205 -0.18 -19.74 2.16
C PRO A 205 0.98 -19.88 3.17
N ASP A 206 2.09 -19.17 2.96
CA ASP A 206 3.26 -19.25 3.83
C ASP A 206 3.33 -18.12 4.86
N PHE A 207 2.46 -17.12 4.78
CA PHE A 207 2.47 -15.97 5.68
C PHE A 207 2.43 -16.38 7.17
N VAL A 208 1.54 -17.29 7.55
CA VAL A 208 1.42 -17.75 8.94
C VAL A 208 2.70 -18.45 9.40
N LYS A 209 3.36 -19.23 8.52
CA LYS A 209 4.62 -19.90 8.82
C LYS A 209 5.76 -18.90 9.02
N ILE A 210 5.83 -17.87 8.16
CA ILE A 210 6.82 -16.78 8.30
C ILE A 210 6.62 -16.08 9.64
N LYS A 211 5.41 -15.73 9.99
CA LYS A 211 5.10 -15.06 11.26
C LYS A 211 5.47 -15.91 12.47
N GLN A 212 5.12 -17.19 12.47
CA GLN A 212 5.51 -18.14 13.52
C GLN A 212 7.04 -18.26 13.63
N LEU A 213 7.75 -18.33 12.50
CA LEU A 213 9.21 -18.36 12.49
C LEU A 213 9.80 -17.11 13.14
N CYS A 214 9.28 -15.92 12.82
CA CYS A 214 9.76 -14.67 13.40
C CYS A 214 9.57 -14.63 14.93
N LEU A 215 8.42 -15.08 15.43
CA LEU A 215 8.17 -15.24 16.87
C LEU A 215 9.17 -16.21 17.51
N GLN A 216 9.38 -17.37 16.91
CA GLN A 216 10.34 -18.36 17.42
C GLN A 216 11.76 -17.79 17.48
N ILE A 217 12.21 -17.06 16.46
CA ILE A 217 13.53 -16.44 16.44
C ILE A 217 13.70 -15.49 17.64
N VAL A 218 12.75 -14.60 17.86
CA VAL A 218 12.82 -13.60 18.94
C VAL A 218 12.84 -14.28 20.32
N LEU A 219 12.02 -15.31 20.51
CA LEU A 219 11.87 -15.98 21.81
C LEU A 219 12.96 -17.03 22.07
N GLU A 220 13.29 -17.86 21.10
CA GLU A 220 14.07 -19.08 21.28
C GLU A 220 15.54 -18.96 20.86
N LEU A 221 15.98 -17.90 20.16
CA LEU A 221 17.40 -17.71 19.80
C LEU A 221 18.22 -17.40 21.05
N ASN A 222 18.87 -18.42 21.62
CA ASN A 222 19.63 -18.33 22.88
C ASN A 222 21.04 -18.91 22.83
N LYS A 223 21.37 -19.74 21.84
CA LYS A 223 22.65 -20.46 21.73
C LYS A 223 23.20 -20.37 20.32
N SER A 224 24.52 -20.48 20.18
CA SER A 224 25.19 -20.45 18.85
C SER A 224 24.66 -21.52 17.89
N GLY A 225 24.26 -22.70 18.38
CA GLY A 225 23.63 -23.72 17.54
C GLY A 225 22.27 -23.32 16.94
N ASP A 226 21.56 -22.36 17.58
CA ASP A 226 20.27 -21.88 17.07
C ASP A 226 20.44 -21.02 15.80
N ILE A 227 21.64 -20.41 15.63
CA ILE A 227 21.94 -19.58 14.45
C ILE A 227 21.79 -20.41 13.18
N LEU A 228 22.46 -21.56 13.09
CA LEU A 228 22.38 -22.43 11.92
C LEU A 228 20.95 -22.94 11.67
N LYS A 229 20.24 -23.29 12.74
CA LYS A 229 18.84 -23.73 12.69
C LYS A 229 17.93 -22.67 12.08
N TYR A 230 18.02 -21.42 12.56
CA TYR A 230 17.16 -20.34 12.11
C TYR A 230 17.60 -19.73 10.78
N SER A 231 18.91 -19.67 10.52
CA SER A 231 19.43 -19.27 9.21
C SER A 231 18.91 -20.19 8.10
N SER A 232 19.01 -21.50 8.28
CA SER A 232 18.48 -22.46 7.30
C SER A 232 16.97 -22.34 7.10
N LYS A 233 16.20 -22.07 8.14
CA LYS A 233 14.74 -21.85 8.06
C LYS A 233 14.39 -20.54 7.32
N ILE A 234 15.09 -19.43 7.58
CA ILE A 234 14.90 -18.17 6.88
C ILE A 234 15.22 -18.37 5.37
N LEU A 235 16.35 -18.99 5.08
CA LEU A 235 16.81 -19.21 3.71
C LEU A 235 15.92 -20.21 2.93
N SER A 236 15.12 -21.05 3.62
CA SER A 236 14.16 -21.94 2.97
C SER A 236 13.04 -21.18 2.26
N PHE A 237 12.73 -19.94 2.68
CA PHE A 237 11.81 -19.03 1.99
C PHE A 237 12.52 -18.30 0.84
N LYS A 238 12.96 -19.06 -0.18
CA LYS A 238 13.70 -18.55 -1.34
C LYS A 238 13.07 -17.31 -1.96
N GLY A 239 13.86 -16.23 -2.12
CA GLY A 239 13.41 -14.97 -2.72
C GLY A 239 12.48 -14.11 -1.82
N ARG A 240 12.18 -14.56 -0.60
CA ARG A 240 11.25 -13.90 0.33
C ARG A 240 11.90 -13.49 1.65
N VAL A 241 13.22 -13.48 1.72
CA VAL A 241 13.96 -13.13 2.95
C VAL A 241 13.65 -11.72 3.40
N THR A 242 13.41 -10.78 2.48
CA THR A 242 12.97 -9.41 2.79
C THR A 242 11.63 -9.40 3.55
N GLU A 243 10.67 -10.24 3.16
CA GLU A 243 9.37 -10.36 3.83
C GLU A 243 9.54 -10.92 5.26
N VAL A 244 10.45 -11.89 5.46
CA VAL A 244 10.79 -12.40 6.80
C VAL A 244 11.37 -11.28 7.67
N PHE A 245 12.25 -10.43 7.12
CA PHE A 245 12.84 -9.31 7.85
C PHE A 245 11.80 -8.22 8.14
N ASP A 246 10.85 -7.98 7.25
CA ASP A 246 9.72 -7.07 7.50
C ASP A 246 8.86 -7.56 8.67
N GLU A 247 8.52 -8.85 8.71
CA GLU A 247 7.76 -9.41 9.84
C GLU A 247 8.57 -9.45 11.14
N LEU A 248 9.88 -9.72 11.08
CA LEU A 248 10.77 -9.62 12.25
C LEU A 248 10.78 -8.20 12.83
N SER A 249 10.75 -7.17 11.97
CA SER A 249 10.71 -5.78 12.43
C SER A 249 9.45 -5.49 13.25
N LEU A 250 8.30 -6.01 12.82
CA LEU A 250 7.04 -5.85 13.57
C LEU A 250 7.09 -6.58 14.93
N VAL A 251 7.59 -7.81 14.95
CA VAL A 251 7.71 -8.57 16.20
C VAL A 251 8.66 -7.89 17.19
N LEU A 252 9.81 -7.36 16.73
CA LEU A 252 10.74 -6.63 17.58
C LEU A 252 10.16 -5.32 18.10
N LEU A 253 9.39 -4.59 17.28
CA LEU A 253 8.67 -3.39 17.70
C LEU A 253 7.60 -3.72 18.75
N ASP A 254 6.83 -4.78 18.56
CA ASP A 254 5.86 -5.24 19.54
C ASP A 254 6.52 -5.58 20.88
N CYS A 255 7.67 -6.28 20.86
CA CYS A 255 8.47 -6.51 22.06
C CYS A 255 8.90 -5.21 22.74
N LEU A 256 9.35 -4.23 21.96
CA LEU A 256 9.79 -2.94 22.48
C LEU A 256 8.62 -2.16 23.10
N TYR A 257 7.46 -2.12 22.42
CA TYR A 257 6.27 -1.47 22.94
C TYR A 257 5.76 -2.13 24.24
N CYS A 258 5.77 -3.46 24.32
CA CYS A 258 5.44 -4.19 25.55
C CYS A 258 6.37 -3.82 26.69
N LYS A 259 7.70 -3.78 26.46
CA LYS A 259 8.69 -3.41 27.48
C LYS A 259 8.60 -1.94 27.92
N LEU A 260 8.07 -1.06 27.07
CA LEU A 260 7.83 0.36 27.35
C LEU A 260 6.43 0.65 27.93
N ASN A 261 5.60 -0.38 28.19
CA ASN A 261 4.19 -0.28 28.58
C ASN A 261 3.30 0.51 27.61
N LEU A 262 3.64 0.50 26.32
CA LEU A 262 2.87 1.12 25.25
C LEU A 262 1.95 0.08 24.58
N LEU A 263 1.12 -0.60 25.37
CA LEU A 263 0.32 -1.76 24.94
C LEU A 263 -0.69 -1.42 23.83
N GLU A 264 -1.15 -0.19 23.78
CA GLU A 264 -2.04 0.31 22.71
C GLU A 264 -1.40 0.31 21.31
N ARG A 265 -0.06 0.27 21.23
CA ARG A 265 0.72 0.23 19.99
C ARG A 265 1.13 -1.16 19.55
N VAL A 266 0.85 -2.17 20.37
CA VAL A 266 1.21 -3.56 20.07
C VAL A 266 0.25 -4.10 19.02
N SER A 267 0.81 -4.49 17.88
CA SER A 267 0.05 -4.99 16.73
C SER A 267 -0.52 -6.40 16.99
N ASN A 268 0.12 -7.20 17.84
CA ASN A 268 -0.20 -8.61 18.06
C ASN A 268 -0.58 -8.90 19.52
N ASN A 269 -1.76 -8.44 19.91
CA ASN A 269 -2.25 -8.54 21.31
C ASN A 269 -2.28 -9.98 21.89
N GLN A 270 -2.30 -11.01 21.05
CA GLN A 270 -2.37 -12.41 21.50
C GLN A 270 -1.08 -12.91 22.18
N ASN A 271 0.05 -12.25 21.92
CA ASN A 271 1.38 -12.70 22.39
C ASN A 271 2.05 -11.69 23.36
N ILE A 272 1.29 -10.79 23.98
CA ILE A 272 1.85 -9.76 24.87
C ILE A 272 2.69 -10.37 25.99
N ASN A 273 2.19 -11.44 26.64
CA ASN A 273 2.91 -12.10 27.73
C ASN A 273 4.21 -12.75 27.25
N GLU A 274 4.25 -13.30 26.04
CA GLU A 274 5.44 -13.86 25.43
C GLU A 274 6.47 -12.76 25.13
N PHE A 275 6.04 -11.63 24.60
CA PHE A 275 6.91 -10.47 24.35
C PHE A 275 7.48 -9.89 25.64
N LEU A 276 6.69 -9.79 26.70
CA LEU A 276 7.16 -9.36 28.02
C LEU A 276 8.15 -10.34 28.64
N SER A 277 7.97 -11.64 28.42
CA SER A 277 8.87 -12.69 28.89
C SER A 277 10.14 -12.84 28.05
N SER A 278 10.24 -12.16 26.90
CA SER A 278 11.44 -12.19 26.07
C SER A 278 12.68 -11.74 26.84
N ASN A 279 13.80 -12.45 26.66
CA ASN A 279 15.06 -12.18 27.35
C ASN A 279 15.81 -10.91 26.88
N PHE A 280 15.10 -9.97 26.25
CA PHE A 280 15.66 -8.71 25.78
C PHE A 280 15.38 -7.58 26.75
N SER A 281 16.40 -6.73 26.99
CA SER A 281 16.21 -5.41 27.59
C SER A 281 15.77 -4.39 26.54
N VAL A 282 15.25 -3.24 26.97
CA VAL A 282 14.90 -2.15 26.04
C VAL A 282 16.10 -1.70 25.20
N LYS A 283 17.30 -1.68 25.80
CA LYS A 283 18.53 -1.30 25.11
C LYS A 283 18.92 -2.33 24.05
N SER A 284 18.84 -3.62 24.39
CA SER A 284 19.15 -4.69 23.43
C SER A 284 18.15 -4.70 22.27
N LEU A 285 16.84 -4.50 22.52
CA LEU A 285 15.84 -4.41 21.46
C LEU A 285 16.13 -3.28 20.46
N LYS A 286 16.53 -2.10 20.96
CA LYS A 286 16.90 -0.97 20.10
C LYS A 286 18.08 -1.32 19.19
N LEU A 287 19.15 -1.90 19.74
CA LEU A 287 20.33 -2.26 18.97
C LEU A 287 20.04 -3.35 17.92
N VAL A 288 19.25 -4.37 18.29
CA VAL A 288 18.83 -5.42 17.34
C VAL A 288 17.95 -4.82 16.23
N TYR A 289 17.06 -3.88 16.55
CA TYR A 289 16.21 -3.23 15.58
C TYR A 289 17.01 -2.36 14.59
N GLU A 290 18.01 -1.62 15.07
CA GLU A 290 18.95 -0.87 14.23
C GLU A 290 19.71 -1.79 13.26
N GLU A 291 20.23 -2.94 13.74
CA GLU A 291 20.91 -3.90 12.86
C GLU A 291 19.95 -4.58 11.88
N LEU A 292 18.67 -4.77 12.28
CA LEU A 292 17.65 -5.25 11.35
C LEU A 292 17.45 -4.27 10.18
N LEU A 293 17.33 -2.97 10.45
CA LEU A 293 17.19 -1.94 9.42
C LEU A 293 18.41 -1.91 8.49
N ASN A 294 19.63 -1.99 9.06
CA ASN A 294 20.86 -2.08 8.29
C ASN A 294 20.87 -3.33 7.39
N SER A 295 20.39 -4.44 7.89
CA SER A 295 20.30 -5.69 7.15
C SER A 295 19.27 -5.62 6.02
N GLN A 296 18.12 -4.97 6.23
CA GLN A 296 17.12 -4.72 5.17
C GLN A 296 17.71 -3.85 4.06
N ASP A 297 18.48 -2.83 4.40
CA ASP A 297 19.15 -1.98 3.38
C ASP A 297 20.23 -2.74 2.61
N LYS A 298 21.00 -3.63 3.27
CA LYS A 298 21.95 -4.52 2.60
C LYS A 298 21.23 -5.46 1.62
N LEU A 299 20.07 -6.02 1.99
CA LEU A 299 19.27 -6.88 1.11
C LEU A 299 18.74 -6.13 -0.11
N LYS A 300 18.27 -4.87 0.05
CA LYS A 300 17.83 -4.00 -1.06
C LYS A 300 18.98 -3.68 -2.03
N ASN A 301 20.21 -3.59 -1.53
CA ASN A 301 21.41 -3.34 -2.31
C ASN A 301 22.05 -4.61 -2.87
N ASN A 302 21.31 -5.73 -2.95
CA ASN A 302 21.75 -7.01 -3.52
C ASN A 302 23.00 -7.61 -2.85
N CYS A 303 23.24 -7.37 -1.57
CA CYS A 303 24.28 -8.07 -0.81
C CYS A 303 23.97 -9.57 -0.71
N ASN A 304 25.00 -10.38 -0.44
CA ASN A 304 24.83 -11.83 -0.28
C ASN A 304 23.85 -12.14 0.88
N VAL A 305 22.71 -12.73 0.52
CA VAL A 305 21.59 -12.99 1.43
C VAL A 305 22.00 -13.86 2.62
N ASN A 306 22.81 -14.93 2.37
CA ASN A 306 23.24 -15.85 3.43
C ASN A 306 24.07 -15.10 4.48
N VAL A 307 25.02 -14.27 4.03
CA VAL A 307 25.89 -13.48 4.92
C VAL A 307 25.09 -12.47 5.73
N VAL A 308 24.09 -11.82 5.11
CA VAL A 308 23.23 -10.85 5.78
C VAL A 308 22.41 -11.53 6.88
N VAL A 309 21.79 -12.68 6.58
CA VAL A 309 20.98 -13.44 7.55
C VAL A 309 21.84 -13.92 8.71
N ASP A 310 23.01 -14.52 8.44
CA ASP A 310 23.89 -15.05 9.48
C ASP A 310 24.40 -13.91 10.39
N ASN A 311 24.87 -12.81 9.81
CA ASN A 311 25.36 -11.66 10.57
C ASN A 311 24.25 -11.05 11.46
N PHE A 312 23.03 -10.93 10.94
CA PHE A 312 21.90 -10.45 11.73
C PHE A 312 21.63 -11.36 12.95
N LEU A 313 21.55 -12.68 12.74
CA LEU A 313 21.29 -13.63 13.83
C LEU A 313 22.44 -13.68 14.85
N ILE A 314 23.69 -13.56 14.42
CA ILE A 314 24.86 -13.46 15.30
C ILE A 314 24.76 -12.22 16.16
N THR A 315 24.57 -11.05 15.54
CA THR A 315 24.45 -9.77 16.25
C THR A 315 23.28 -9.78 17.24
N MET A 316 22.13 -10.33 16.82
CA MET A 316 20.96 -10.46 17.69
C MET A 316 21.28 -11.33 18.92
N LEU A 317 21.99 -12.43 18.77
CA LEU A 317 22.39 -13.29 19.88
C LEU A 317 23.41 -12.59 20.80
N GLU A 318 24.44 -11.95 20.25
CA GLU A 318 25.46 -11.23 21.01
C GLU A 318 24.86 -10.11 21.84
N VAL A 319 24.00 -9.28 21.21
CA VAL A 319 23.32 -8.17 21.88
C VAL A 319 22.41 -8.69 22.98
N LYS A 320 21.70 -9.80 22.77
CA LYS A 320 20.84 -10.45 23.77
C LYS A 320 21.62 -10.88 25.01
N HIS A 321 22.85 -11.39 24.85
CA HIS A 321 23.69 -11.83 25.95
C HIS A 321 24.45 -10.69 26.66
N LYS A 322 24.88 -9.69 25.90
CA LYS A 322 25.69 -8.58 26.44
C LYS A 322 24.87 -7.56 27.26
N TRP A 323 23.57 -7.47 27.01
CA TRP A 323 22.69 -6.44 27.58
C TRP A 323 21.45 -7.05 28.25
N LYS A 324 21.62 -8.21 28.90
CA LYS A 324 20.59 -8.83 29.75
C LYS A 324 20.24 -7.95 30.93
#